data_a321cd7929f6496bd69e3662543504fc
#
_entry.id   a321cd7929f6496bd69e3662543504fc
#
_cell.length_a   1.000
_cell.length_b   1.000
_cell.length_c   1.000
_cell.angle_alpha   90.00
_cell.angle_beta   90.00
_cell.angle_gamma   90.00
#
_symmetry.space_group_name_H-M   'P 1'
#
loop_
_entity.id
_entity.type
_entity.pdbx_description
1 polymer ?
#
loop_
_entity_poly.entity_id
_entity_poly.type
_entity_poly.pdbx_seq_one_letter_code
_entity_poly.pdbx_strand_id
1 'polypeptide(L)'
;SFVRKALGLALEGTGYEGRYVIIDIELRSDHPTERRAWFDPPWNPGSTVLMHRQPDDIWRIDYQLRAGQSTEEALQPPAVAEFVQRHLDAIGEGHLPWKTVWTSVYRAGAMTLASYRHGRVLFAGNAAHAMPIFGVRGLNSGFDDADNLAWKLAFVARGLSDAALLDS
;
A
#
# COMPACT_ATOMS: atom_id res chain seq x y z
N SER A 1 7.52 1.74 12.93
CA SER A 1 8.61 2.70 13.24
C SER A 1 9.42 2.22 14.44
N PHE A 2 10.74 2.32 14.37
CA PHE A 2 11.65 1.99 15.48
C PHE A 2 11.36 2.87 16.71
N VAL A 3 11.28 4.20 16.50
CA VAL A 3 11.04 5.17 17.58
C VAL A 3 9.72 4.89 18.31
N ARG A 4 8.65 4.59 17.56
CA ARG A 4 7.36 4.23 18.14
C ARG A 4 7.47 3.02 19.07
N LYS A 5 8.18 1.97 18.63
CA LYS A 5 8.41 0.78 19.45
C LYS A 5 9.26 1.08 20.69
N ALA A 6 10.30 1.90 20.55
CA ALA A 6 11.18 2.28 21.65
C ALA A 6 10.45 3.07 22.74
N LEU A 7 9.40 3.82 22.37
CA LEU A 7 8.54 4.54 23.30
C LEU A 7 7.36 3.69 23.83
N GLY A 8 7.29 2.40 23.49
CA GLY A 8 6.20 1.52 23.92
C GLY A 8 4.84 1.85 23.30
N LEU A 9 4.81 2.61 22.19
CA LEU A 9 3.59 3.06 21.54
C LEU A 9 3.09 2.06 20.49
N ALA A 10 1.79 1.85 20.46
CA ALA A 10 1.11 1.03 19.45
C ALA A 10 0.17 1.89 18.60
N LEU A 11 -0.10 1.44 17.39
CA LEU A 11 -1.19 2.00 16.58
C LEU A 11 -2.50 1.39 17.07
N GLU A 12 -3.53 2.21 17.12
CA GLU A 12 -4.90 1.84 17.46
C GLU A 12 -5.78 1.95 16.20
N GLY A 13 -6.80 1.13 16.10
CA GLY A 13 -7.74 1.16 14.98
C GLY A 13 -8.14 -0.22 14.50
N THR A 14 -8.66 -0.28 13.29
CA THR A 14 -9.19 -1.50 12.70
C THR A 14 -8.19 -2.09 11.70
N GLY A 15 -7.74 -3.32 11.97
CA GLY A 15 -7.11 -4.13 10.93
C GLY A 15 -8.20 -4.62 9.98
N TYR A 16 -8.12 -4.25 8.69
CA TYR A 16 -8.95 -4.90 7.69
C TYR A 16 -8.37 -6.28 7.38
N GLU A 17 -9.22 -7.26 7.22
CA GLU A 17 -8.81 -8.60 6.75
C GLU A 17 -8.33 -8.59 5.30
N GLY A 18 -8.42 -7.46 4.62
CA GLY A 18 -7.98 -7.30 3.23
C GLY A 18 -6.48 -7.55 3.09
N ARG A 19 -6.15 -8.67 2.47
CA ARG A 19 -4.81 -9.04 2.07
C ARG A 19 -4.72 -8.97 0.56
N TYR A 20 -3.70 -8.28 0.05
CA TYR A 20 -3.51 -8.05 -1.37
C TYR A 20 -2.17 -8.65 -1.78
N VAL A 21 -2.21 -9.59 -2.71
CA VAL A 21 -1.00 -10.07 -3.38
C VAL A 21 -0.58 -9.03 -4.39
N ILE A 22 0.68 -8.66 -4.37
CA ILE A 22 1.31 -7.72 -5.30
C ILE A 22 2.38 -8.49 -6.05
N ILE A 23 2.29 -8.49 -7.37
CA ILE A 23 3.19 -9.21 -8.27
C ILE A 23 3.77 -8.21 -9.26
N ASP A 24 5.09 -8.08 -9.29
CA ASP A 24 5.78 -7.38 -10.36
C ASP A 24 6.33 -8.39 -11.36
N ILE A 25 5.99 -8.21 -12.62
CA ILE A 25 6.48 -9.01 -13.74
C ILE A 25 7.22 -8.13 -14.73
N GLU A 26 8.28 -8.64 -15.31
CA GLU A 26 8.87 -8.09 -16.54
C GLU A 26 8.04 -8.60 -17.71
N LEU A 27 7.46 -7.67 -18.48
CA LEU A 27 6.61 -7.98 -19.64
C LEU A 27 6.76 -6.86 -20.66
N ARG A 28 7.25 -7.20 -21.83
CA ARG A 28 7.27 -6.28 -22.99
C ARG A 28 5.94 -6.34 -23.70
N SER A 29 5.12 -5.35 -23.43
CA SER A 29 3.77 -5.24 -23.93
C SER A 29 3.50 -3.85 -24.47
N ASP A 30 2.76 -3.78 -25.57
CA ASP A 30 2.22 -2.53 -26.14
C ASP A 30 0.92 -2.09 -25.46
N HIS A 31 0.53 -2.74 -24.36
CA HIS A 31 -0.63 -2.36 -23.58
C HIS A 31 -0.51 -0.90 -23.12
N PRO A 32 -1.58 -0.11 -23.16
CA PRO A 32 -1.53 1.31 -22.80
C PRO A 32 -1.00 1.53 -21.40
N THR A 33 -0.19 2.59 -21.23
CA THR A 33 0.31 3.01 -19.91
C THR A 33 -0.79 3.64 -19.09
N GLU A 34 -1.66 2.80 -18.57
CA GLU A 34 -2.79 3.18 -17.73
C GLU A 34 -2.93 2.20 -16.56
N ARG A 35 -3.64 2.63 -15.52
CA ARG A 35 -4.04 1.75 -14.44
C ARG A 35 -5.41 1.21 -14.72
N ARG A 36 -5.53 -0.10 -14.86
CA ARG A 36 -6.79 -0.81 -15.06
C ARG A 36 -7.24 -1.56 -13.82
N ALA A 37 -8.53 -1.61 -13.62
CA ALA A 37 -9.19 -2.38 -12.56
C ALA A 37 -10.27 -3.26 -13.19
N TRP A 38 -10.25 -4.53 -12.86
CA TRP A 38 -11.30 -5.49 -13.21
C TRP A 38 -12.00 -5.87 -11.91
N PHE A 39 -13.28 -5.49 -11.81
CA PHE A 39 -14.11 -5.81 -10.67
C PHE A 39 -14.81 -7.14 -10.93
N ASP A 40 -14.63 -8.10 -10.02
CA ASP A 40 -15.22 -9.44 -10.11
C ASP A 40 -15.01 -10.12 -11.47
N PRO A 41 -13.78 -10.16 -12.01
CA PRO A 41 -13.57 -10.72 -13.33
C PRO A 41 -13.76 -12.25 -13.33
N PRO A 42 -14.21 -12.85 -14.45
CA PRO A 42 -14.46 -14.31 -14.52
C PRO A 42 -13.23 -15.17 -14.18
N TRP A 43 -12.04 -14.68 -14.45
CA TRP A 43 -10.79 -15.39 -14.14
C TRP A 43 -10.33 -15.21 -12.67
N ASN A 44 -10.96 -14.30 -11.92
CA ASN A 44 -10.72 -14.13 -10.49
C ASN A 44 -12.01 -13.71 -9.76
N PRO A 45 -13.05 -14.57 -9.75
CA PRO A 45 -14.36 -14.24 -9.23
C PRO A 45 -14.31 -13.94 -7.71
N GLY A 46 -15.12 -12.97 -7.28
CA GLY A 46 -15.20 -12.53 -5.88
C GLY A 46 -14.06 -11.62 -5.45
N SER A 47 -13.24 -11.14 -6.38
CA SER A 47 -12.09 -10.28 -6.07
C SER A 47 -11.88 -9.24 -7.17
N THR A 48 -11.08 -8.21 -6.86
CA THR A 48 -10.65 -7.20 -7.83
C THR A 48 -9.23 -7.50 -8.26
N VAL A 49 -8.93 -7.33 -9.54
CA VAL A 49 -7.59 -7.36 -10.10
C VAL A 49 -7.22 -5.97 -10.59
N LEU A 50 -6.04 -5.51 -10.26
CA LEU A 50 -5.46 -4.26 -10.75
C LEU A 50 -4.23 -4.58 -11.57
N MET A 51 -3.98 -3.81 -12.63
CA MET A 51 -2.74 -3.87 -13.40
C MET A 51 -2.31 -2.46 -13.80
N HIS A 52 -1.02 -2.16 -13.69
CA HIS A 52 -0.46 -0.90 -14.15
C HIS A 52 1.03 -1.01 -14.44
N ARG A 53 1.49 -0.22 -15.40
CA ARG A 53 2.89 -0.16 -15.79
C ARG A 53 3.73 0.56 -14.75
N GLN A 54 4.91 0.01 -14.48
CA GLN A 54 6.01 0.61 -13.75
C GLN A 54 7.13 0.97 -14.76
N PRO A 55 8.19 1.69 -14.37
CA PRO A 55 9.38 1.85 -15.21
C PRO A 55 9.99 0.51 -15.64
N ASP A 56 10.81 0.54 -16.68
CA ASP A 56 11.67 -0.58 -17.11
C ASP A 56 10.92 -1.86 -17.53
N ASP A 57 9.80 -1.70 -18.25
CA ASP A 57 8.92 -2.79 -18.69
C ASP A 57 8.41 -3.70 -17.55
N ILE A 58 8.37 -3.17 -16.35
CA ILE A 58 7.73 -3.84 -15.22
C ILE A 58 6.24 -3.53 -15.19
N TRP A 59 5.44 -4.57 -15.01
CA TRP A 59 4.01 -4.47 -14.80
C TRP A 59 3.65 -5.02 -13.43
N ARG A 60 2.91 -4.22 -12.67
CA ARG A 60 2.39 -4.62 -11.36
C ARG A 60 0.96 -5.12 -11.51
N ILE A 61 0.74 -6.32 -10.99
CA ILE A 61 -0.58 -6.95 -10.89
C ILE A 61 -0.90 -7.13 -9.41
N ASP A 62 -2.02 -6.56 -8.99
CA ASP A 62 -2.50 -6.65 -7.60
C ASP A 62 -3.84 -7.36 -7.58
N TYR A 63 -4.04 -8.30 -6.65
CA TYR A 63 -5.35 -8.89 -6.41
C TYR A 63 -5.59 -9.16 -4.93
N GLN A 64 -6.84 -9.10 -4.53
CA GLN A 64 -7.23 -9.37 -3.15
C GLN A 64 -7.37 -10.87 -2.91
N LEU A 65 -6.77 -11.35 -1.82
CA LEU A 65 -7.01 -12.70 -1.32
C LEU A 65 -8.41 -12.78 -0.70
N ARG A 66 -9.09 -13.88 -0.97
CA ARG A 66 -10.38 -14.19 -0.34
C ARG A 66 -10.19 -14.58 1.13
N ALA A 67 -11.25 -14.48 1.90
CA ALA A 67 -11.26 -15.04 3.26
C ALA A 67 -10.89 -16.53 3.22
N GLY A 68 -10.01 -16.94 4.12
CA GLY A 68 -9.54 -18.32 4.22
C GLY A 68 -8.41 -18.73 3.28
N GLN A 69 -8.07 -17.95 2.24
CA GLN A 69 -6.90 -18.27 1.40
C GLN A 69 -5.59 -18.08 2.19
N SER A 70 -4.67 -19.02 2.03
CA SER A 70 -3.34 -18.92 2.64
C SER A 70 -2.48 -17.90 1.91
N THR A 71 -1.85 -17.02 2.66
CA THR A 71 -0.87 -16.05 2.13
C THR A 71 0.37 -16.79 1.61
N GLU A 72 0.82 -17.80 2.33
CA GLU A 72 1.99 -18.60 2.01
C GLU A 72 1.80 -19.38 0.71
N GLU A 73 0.61 -19.98 0.52
CA GLU A 73 0.27 -20.69 -0.72
C GLU A 73 0.17 -19.75 -1.90
N ALA A 74 -0.46 -18.57 -1.73
CA ALA A 74 -0.61 -17.59 -2.79
C ALA A 74 0.71 -17.00 -3.29
N LEU A 75 1.76 -17.02 -2.45
CA LEU A 75 3.11 -16.56 -2.81
C LEU A 75 4.01 -17.66 -3.38
N GLN A 76 3.53 -18.92 -3.44
CA GLN A 76 4.33 -19.97 -4.07
C GLN A 76 4.52 -19.69 -5.56
N PRO A 77 5.73 -19.91 -6.11
CA PRO A 77 6.01 -19.63 -7.50
C PRO A 77 5.01 -20.25 -8.50
N PRO A 78 4.55 -21.50 -8.31
CA PRO A 78 3.54 -22.08 -9.20
C PRO A 78 2.19 -21.34 -9.15
N ALA A 79 1.74 -20.94 -7.95
CA ALA A 79 0.47 -20.23 -7.79
C ALA A 79 0.52 -18.82 -8.41
N VAL A 80 1.65 -18.13 -8.22
CA VAL A 80 1.92 -16.84 -8.85
C VAL A 80 1.92 -16.98 -10.38
N ALA A 81 2.63 -17.98 -10.91
CA ALA A 81 2.71 -18.21 -12.34
C ALA A 81 1.33 -18.54 -12.96
N GLU A 82 0.56 -19.40 -12.31
CA GLU A 82 -0.80 -19.73 -12.74
C GLU A 82 -1.70 -18.50 -12.77
N PHE A 83 -1.65 -17.67 -11.72
CA PHE A 83 -2.47 -16.46 -11.65
C PHE A 83 -2.09 -15.45 -12.73
N VAL A 84 -0.80 -15.17 -12.90
CA VAL A 84 -0.29 -14.23 -13.91
C VAL A 84 -0.67 -14.68 -15.31
N GLN A 85 -0.42 -15.97 -15.64
CA GLN A 85 -0.72 -16.50 -16.97
C GLN A 85 -2.23 -16.39 -17.26
N ARG A 86 -3.08 -16.80 -16.32
CA ARG A 86 -4.53 -16.70 -16.46
C ARG A 86 -5.00 -15.24 -16.65
N HIS A 87 -4.37 -14.29 -15.94
CA HIS A 87 -4.68 -12.87 -16.11
C HIS A 87 -4.26 -12.37 -17.50
N LEU A 88 -3.05 -12.68 -17.93
CA LEU A 88 -2.54 -12.29 -19.25
C LEU A 88 -3.36 -12.92 -20.39
N ASP A 89 -3.75 -14.19 -20.27
CA ASP A 89 -4.65 -14.86 -21.23
C ASP A 89 -5.98 -14.10 -21.35
N ALA A 90 -6.54 -13.71 -20.23
CA ALA A 90 -7.84 -13.02 -20.18
C ALA A 90 -7.80 -11.62 -20.80
N ILE A 91 -6.66 -10.95 -20.79
CA ILE A 91 -6.49 -9.63 -21.44
C ILE A 91 -5.90 -9.71 -22.85
N GLY A 92 -5.68 -10.93 -23.38
CA GLY A 92 -5.19 -11.17 -24.74
C GLY A 92 -3.67 -11.15 -24.89
N GLU A 93 -2.93 -11.07 -23.79
CA GLU A 93 -1.45 -10.97 -23.78
C GLU A 93 -0.75 -12.25 -23.32
N GLY A 94 -1.48 -13.35 -23.10
CA GLY A 94 -0.92 -14.61 -22.62
C GLY A 94 0.11 -15.28 -23.53
N HIS A 95 0.23 -14.81 -24.77
CA HIS A 95 1.24 -15.27 -25.73
C HIS A 95 2.61 -14.60 -25.54
N LEU A 96 2.68 -13.52 -24.76
CA LEU A 96 3.92 -12.77 -24.55
C LEU A 96 4.77 -13.45 -23.48
N PRO A 97 6.11 -13.48 -23.66
CA PRO A 97 7.01 -13.98 -22.62
C PRO A 97 7.06 -12.99 -21.46
N TRP A 98 6.97 -13.51 -20.25
CA TRP A 98 7.07 -12.74 -19.03
C TRP A 98 7.88 -13.47 -17.95
N LYS A 99 8.30 -12.74 -16.94
CA LYS A 99 9.07 -13.27 -15.81
C LYS A 99 8.68 -12.55 -14.52
N THR A 100 8.49 -13.30 -13.43
CA THR A 100 8.29 -12.72 -12.10
C THR A 100 9.57 -12.01 -11.64
N VAL A 101 9.41 -10.77 -11.19
CA VAL A 101 10.50 -9.94 -10.64
C VAL A 101 10.40 -9.89 -9.12
N TRP A 102 9.17 -9.69 -8.62
CA TRP A 102 8.94 -9.56 -7.19
C TRP A 102 7.52 -9.92 -6.81
N THR A 103 7.36 -10.46 -5.60
CA THR A 103 6.05 -10.77 -5.02
C THR A 103 5.99 -10.40 -3.55
N SER A 104 4.84 -9.95 -3.10
CA SER A 104 4.60 -9.61 -1.70
C SER A 104 3.11 -9.70 -1.36
N VAL A 105 2.79 -9.65 -0.08
CA VAL A 105 1.42 -9.44 0.40
C VAL A 105 1.35 -8.18 1.23
N TYR A 106 0.49 -7.27 0.81
CA TYR A 106 0.11 -6.11 1.57
C TYR A 106 -1.10 -6.44 2.46
N ARG A 107 -1.02 -6.03 3.72
CA ARG A 107 -2.15 -6.11 4.66
C ARG A 107 -2.72 -4.72 4.85
N ALA A 108 -3.97 -4.54 4.48
CA ALA A 108 -4.66 -3.27 4.68
C ALA A 108 -4.99 -3.08 6.18
N GLY A 109 -4.90 -1.84 6.62
CA GLY A 109 -5.28 -1.44 7.97
C GLY A 109 -5.56 0.06 8.01
N ALA A 110 -6.52 0.46 8.82
CA ALA A 110 -6.76 1.86 9.18
C ALA A 110 -6.43 2.01 10.66
N MET A 111 -5.21 2.44 10.94
CA MET A 111 -4.67 2.52 12.29
C MET A 111 -3.94 3.84 12.48
N THR A 112 -4.00 4.42 13.66
CA THR A 112 -3.34 5.68 14.00
C THR A 112 -2.79 5.62 15.42
N LEU A 113 -1.85 6.50 15.75
CA LEU A 113 -1.50 6.77 17.15
C LEU A 113 -2.63 7.58 17.81
N ALA A 114 -2.86 7.34 19.08
CA ALA A 114 -3.79 8.14 19.89
C ALA A 114 -3.33 9.61 20.00
N SER A 115 -2.02 9.84 19.98
CA SER A 115 -1.41 11.17 19.92
C SER A 115 -0.18 11.13 19.02
N TYR A 116 0.03 12.17 18.22
CA TYR A 116 1.20 12.29 17.36
C TYR A 116 2.38 12.97 18.07
N ARG A 117 2.16 13.56 19.23
CA ARG A 117 3.21 14.16 20.06
C ARG A 117 3.44 13.37 21.35
N HIS A 118 4.70 13.05 21.61
CA HIS A 118 5.18 12.42 22.82
C HIS A 118 6.41 13.17 23.36
N GLY A 119 6.18 14.17 24.17
CA GLY A 119 7.22 15.07 24.66
C GLY A 119 7.86 15.87 23.51
N ARG A 120 9.13 15.57 23.19
CA ARG A 120 9.86 16.22 22.09
C ARG A 120 9.84 15.41 20.79
N VAL A 121 9.19 14.26 20.78
CA VAL A 121 9.04 13.42 19.60
C VAL A 121 7.70 13.70 18.95
N LEU A 122 7.71 13.98 17.66
CA LEU A 122 6.54 14.18 16.82
C LEU A 122 6.53 13.10 15.74
N PHE A 123 5.38 12.48 15.53
CA PHE A 123 5.19 11.44 14.53
C PHE A 123 4.43 11.98 13.32
N ALA A 124 4.81 11.52 12.13
CA ALA A 124 4.14 11.84 10.87
C ALA A 124 4.20 10.62 9.93
N GLY A 125 3.31 10.57 8.93
CA GLY A 125 3.23 9.53 7.93
C GLY A 125 3.12 8.12 8.51
N ASN A 126 3.77 7.15 7.90
CA ASN A 126 3.72 5.75 8.33
C ASN A 126 4.23 5.49 9.77
N ALA A 127 4.88 6.46 10.40
CA ALA A 127 5.24 6.36 11.80
C ALA A 127 4.06 6.68 12.72
N ALA A 128 3.13 7.52 12.28
CA ALA A 128 1.94 7.94 13.01
C ALA A 128 0.70 7.10 12.69
N HIS A 129 0.55 6.68 11.44
CA HIS A 129 -0.65 5.98 10.97
C HIS A 129 -0.37 4.96 9.88
N ALA A 130 -1.32 4.05 9.68
CA ALA A 130 -1.39 3.15 8.54
C ALA A 130 -2.73 3.37 7.83
N MET A 131 -2.68 3.61 6.52
CA MET A 131 -3.86 3.87 5.71
C MET A 131 -4.13 2.72 4.75
N PRO A 132 -5.40 2.46 4.38
CA PRO A 132 -5.73 1.53 3.31
C PRO A 132 -5.09 1.94 1.99
N ILE A 133 -4.77 0.94 1.14
CA ILE A 133 -4.10 1.18 -0.16
C ILE A 133 -4.94 1.95 -1.17
N PHE A 134 -6.25 1.95 -1.02
CA PHE A 134 -7.16 2.57 -1.98
C PHE A 134 -7.05 4.10 -1.97
N GLY A 135 -6.94 4.68 -3.17
CA GLY A 135 -6.93 6.13 -3.36
C GLY A 135 -5.58 6.80 -3.03
N VAL A 136 -4.47 6.02 -2.96
CA VAL A 136 -3.11 6.55 -2.70
C VAL A 136 -3.03 7.39 -1.41
N ARG A 137 -3.85 7.05 -0.43
CA ARG A 137 -4.03 7.87 0.79
C ARG A 137 -2.79 7.91 1.68
N GLY A 138 -2.01 6.83 1.75
CA GLY A 138 -0.84 6.78 2.63
C GLY A 138 0.20 7.86 2.35
N LEU A 139 0.54 8.07 1.07
CA LEU A 139 1.49 9.11 0.67
C LEU A 139 0.89 10.50 0.88
N ASN A 140 -0.34 10.72 0.41
CA ASN A 140 -1.01 12.02 0.51
C ASN A 140 -1.18 12.45 1.97
N SER A 141 -1.65 11.56 2.85
CA SER A 141 -1.76 11.85 4.29
C SER A 141 -0.39 12.16 4.91
N GLY A 142 0.69 11.54 4.44
CA GLY A 142 2.04 11.87 4.90
C GLY A 142 2.49 13.27 4.47
N PHE A 143 2.08 13.76 3.30
CA PHE A 143 2.31 15.14 2.88
C PHE A 143 1.47 16.11 3.71
N ASP A 144 0.19 15.79 3.96
CA ASP A 144 -0.69 16.60 4.83
C ASP A 144 -0.11 16.71 6.24
N ASP A 145 0.40 15.62 6.81
CA ASP A 145 1.09 15.63 8.10
C ASP A 145 2.30 16.55 8.08
N ALA A 146 3.13 16.46 7.03
CA ALA A 146 4.36 17.24 6.93
C ALA A 146 4.05 18.75 6.81
N ASP A 147 3.08 19.10 5.99
CA ASP A 147 2.64 20.49 5.82
C ASP A 147 2.07 21.04 7.12
N ASN A 148 1.15 20.31 7.73
CA ASN A 148 0.52 20.70 9.00
C ASN A 148 1.55 20.84 10.14
N LEU A 149 2.51 19.95 10.23
CA LEU A 149 3.54 19.98 11.27
C LEU A 149 4.57 21.10 11.03
N ALA A 150 4.94 21.37 9.79
CA ALA A 150 6.02 22.31 9.47
C ALA A 150 5.72 23.75 9.94
N TRP A 151 4.54 24.29 9.64
CA TRP A 151 4.18 25.62 10.05
C TRP A 151 3.97 25.72 11.57
N LYS A 152 3.39 24.69 12.20
CA LYS A 152 3.22 24.66 13.66
C LYS A 152 4.57 24.69 14.37
N LEU A 153 5.52 23.86 13.93
CA LEU A 153 6.88 23.88 14.46
C LEU A 153 7.56 25.23 14.28
N ALA A 154 7.41 25.86 13.11
CA ALA A 154 8.00 27.17 12.83
C ALA A 154 7.43 28.25 13.77
N PHE A 155 6.14 28.23 14.07
CA PHE A 155 5.49 29.17 14.98
C PHE A 155 5.97 28.99 16.42
N VAL A 156 6.01 27.76 16.90
CA VAL A 156 6.47 27.45 18.27
C VAL A 156 7.96 27.77 18.41
N ALA A 157 8.79 27.40 17.44
CA ALA A 157 10.24 27.64 17.48
C ALA A 157 10.59 29.15 17.46
N ARG A 158 9.74 29.97 16.83
CA ARG A 158 9.90 31.44 16.81
C ARG A 158 9.24 32.15 17.99
N GLY A 159 8.63 31.41 18.92
CA GLY A 159 7.89 32.00 20.04
C GLY A 159 6.60 32.71 19.66
N LEU A 160 6.05 32.43 18.45
CA LEU A 160 4.81 33.03 17.97
C LEU A 160 3.56 32.26 18.46
N SER A 161 3.74 31.11 19.03
CA SER A 161 2.67 30.29 19.60
C SER A 161 3.18 29.42 20.75
N ASP A 162 2.27 29.01 21.61
CA ASP A 162 2.53 28.02 22.65
C ASP A 162 2.78 26.63 22.06
N ALA A 163 3.55 25.80 22.79
CA ALA A 163 3.84 24.42 22.38
C ALA A 163 2.60 23.54 22.30
N ALA A 164 1.48 23.91 22.93
CA ALA A 164 0.19 23.22 22.81
C ALA A 164 -0.35 23.20 21.37
N LEU A 165 0.10 24.12 20.50
CA LEU A 165 -0.22 24.09 19.06
C LEU A 165 0.19 22.77 18.40
N LEU A 166 1.21 22.09 18.91
CA LEU A 166 1.71 20.81 18.37
C LEU A 166 0.86 19.61 18.80
N ASP A 167 -0.15 19.80 19.64
CA ASP A 167 -1.06 18.75 20.11
C ASP A 167 -2.36 18.68 19.27
N SER A 168 -2.53 19.63 18.33
CA SER A 168 -3.74 19.77 17.49
C SER A 168 -3.59 19.16 16.10
#